data_bd61b37ddd33c36f8c61438a2eb77fdc
#
_entry.id   bd61b37ddd33c36f8c61438a2eb77fdc
#
_cell.length_a   1.000
_cell.length_b   1.000
_cell.length_c   1.000
_cell.angle_alpha   90.00
_cell.angle_beta   90.00
_cell.angle_gamma   90.00
#
_symmetry.space_group_name_H-M   'P 1'
#
loop_
_entity.id
_entity.type
_entity.pdbx_description
1 polymer ?
#
loop_
_entity_poly.entity_id
_entity_poly.type
_entity_poly.pdbx_seq_one_letter_code
_entity_poly.pdbx_strand_id
1 'polypeptide(L)'
;EPSIGVTSSGCIFFIAFEKVMRSCDYGDTWENVAGPMCAFQTNDPWGWVDPATDRIFNVQMQGLETSWICWSDDDGETWIGNPHDSGTTPINDHIKLATGPWTSSGYGAVGQISQSFYDQAVYYCYNKLAGIFCFTSFDGGASFEAGGQVIGLATTDGGLHGAITSAPDGTVYVTPRVENPTVIISKDNGFTWFAETMGEDAGTPYPRKNSEVATDTQSNAYHIWTGADEGVYMSRSTDSGITWEQTSTRISPVEIISSVFPQVDAGDPGRIAITYLGSEDSSQLGEPNLDGDPWDGNAHYANSNVTYDLYVTYSLNALDPDPIFYTYKLTSDPVQIGSICLNSGDCRDIGGSNRNLLDFNDLHIDRDGRVFIAFADGCTGTCASGNASTPEDSRSRRGIMAYLSSGPSLY
;
A
#
# COMPACT_ATOMS: atom_id res chain seq x y z
N GLU A 1 -0.55 -10.15 2.93
CA GLU A 1 -0.79 -8.75 2.52
C GLU A 1 -2.22 -8.66 1.99
N PRO A 2 -3.17 -8.17 2.78
CA PRO A 2 -4.52 -7.99 2.28
C PRO A 2 -4.62 -6.70 1.46
N SER A 3 -5.47 -6.72 0.43
CA SER A 3 -5.85 -5.52 -0.32
C SER A 3 -7.38 -5.42 -0.47
N ILE A 4 -7.87 -4.21 -0.72
CA ILE A 4 -9.29 -3.91 -0.74
C ILE A 4 -9.63 -2.94 -1.86
N GLY A 5 -10.80 -3.15 -2.47
CA GLY A 5 -11.39 -2.21 -3.42
C GLY A 5 -12.91 -2.33 -3.42
N VAL A 6 -13.57 -1.28 -3.84
CA VAL A 6 -15.05 -1.23 -3.87
C VAL A 6 -15.50 -0.79 -5.26
N THR A 7 -16.38 -1.56 -5.88
CA THR A 7 -16.98 -1.21 -7.18
C THR A 7 -18.03 -0.13 -7.05
N SER A 8 -18.44 0.46 -8.16
CA SER A 8 -19.52 1.46 -8.19
C SER A 8 -20.86 0.91 -7.74
N SER A 9 -21.05 -0.41 -7.81
CA SER A 9 -22.22 -1.10 -7.29
C SER A 9 -22.23 -1.21 -5.75
N GLY A 10 -21.10 -0.88 -5.08
CA GLY A 10 -20.92 -1.01 -3.64
C GLY A 10 -20.45 -2.40 -3.21
N CYS A 11 -20.08 -3.28 -4.13
CA CYS A 11 -19.50 -4.57 -3.79
C CYS A 11 -18.04 -4.41 -3.38
N ILE A 12 -17.69 -4.92 -2.23
CA ILE A 12 -16.35 -4.91 -1.64
C ILE A 12 -15.60 -6.15 -2.09
N PHE A 13 -14.38 -5.98 -2.56
CA PHE A 13 -13.44 -7.05 -2.89
C PHE A 13 -12.26 -7.00 -1.93
N PHE A 14 -12.10 -8.06 -1.15
CA PHE A 14 -11.01 -8.23 -0.21
C PHE A 14 -10.14 -9.40 -0.68
N ILE A 15 -8.89 -9.12 -1.00
CA ILE A 15 -7.95 -10.11 -1.56
C ILE A 15 -6.88 -10.41 -0.53
N ALA A 16 -6.72 -11.69 -0.22
CA ALA A 16 -5.70 -12.20 0.69
C ALA A 16 -5.36 -13.66 0.38
N PHE A 17 -4.08 -14.00 0.35
CA PHE A 17 -3.60 -15.31 -0.06
C PHE A 17 -4.14 -15.70 -1.46
N GLU A 18 -4.73 -16.89 -1.57
CA GLU A 18 -5.37 -17.39 -2.81
C GLU A 18 -6.85 -16.97 -2.95
N LYS A 19 -7.35 -16.12 -2.08
CA LYS A 19 -8.79 -15.81 -2.01
C LYS A 19 -9.09 -14.41 -2.53
N VAL A 20 -10.19 -14.33 -3.27
CA VAL A 20 -10.88 -13.08 -3.61
C VAL A 20 -12.24 -13.15 -2.93
N MET A 21 -12.39 -12.45 -1.85
CA MET A 21 -13.64 -12.41 -1.08
C MET A 21 -14.48 -11.23 -1.53
N ARG A 22 -15.73 -11.48 -1.90
CA ARG A 22 -16.72 -10.47 -2.29
C ARG A 22 -17.77 -10.30 -1.20
N SER A 23 -18.16 -9.07 -0.90
CA SER A 23 -19.33 -8.72 -0.11
C SER A 23 -20.06 -7.57 -0.76
N CYS A 24 -21.39 -7.69 -0.96
CA CYS A 24 -22.23 -6.62 -1.48
C CYS A 24 -23.24 -6.11 -0.42
N ASP A 25 -22.98 -6.37 0.86
CA ASP A 25 -23.79 -5.99 2.02
C ASP A 25 -22.92 -5.42 3.17
N TYR A 26 -21.87 -4.67 2.81
CA TYR A 26 -20.95 -4.02 3.74
C TYR A 26 -20.20 -4.97 4.69
N GLY A 27 -19.98 -6.21 4.28
CA GLY A 27 -19.23 -7.19 5.05
C GLY A 27 -20.08 -8.08 5.94
N ASP A 28 -21.41 -7.98 5.86
CA ASP A 28 -22.32 -8.87 6.62
C ASP A 28 -22.19 -10.31 6.12
N THR A 29 -22.09 -10.50 4.80
CA THR A 29 -21.81 -11.81 4.20
C THR A 29 -20.68 -11.76 3.19
N TRP A 30 -19.93 -12.86 3.11
CA TRP A 30 -18.77 -12.99 2.24
C TRP A 30 -18.79 -14.27 1.44
N GLU A 31 -18.45 -14.19 0.17
CA GLU A 31 -18.22 -15.35 -0.69
C GLU A 31 -16.84 -15.30 -1.35
N ASN A 32 -16.24 -16.46 -1.59
CA ASN A 32 -14.98 -16.56 -2.31
C ASN A 32 -15.28 -16.70 -3.80
N VAL A 33 -14.96 -15.67 -4.56
CA VAL A 33 -15.18 -15.60 -6.02
C VAL A 33 -13.89 -15.76 -6.82
N ALA A 34 -12.79 -16.20 -6.20
CA ALA A 34 -11.55 -16.43 -6.90
C ALA A 34 -11.72 -17.47 -8.02
N GLY A 35 -11.42 -17.09 -9.25
CA GLY A 35 -11.46 -18.01 -10.38
C GLY A 35 -10.42 -19.14 -10.23
N PRO A 36 -10.69 -20.35 -10.70
CA PRO A 36 -9.76 -21.49 -10.55
C PRO A 36 -8.37 -21.23 -11.14
N MET A 37 -8.28 -20.42 -12.18
CA MET A 37 -7.03 -20.02 -12.82
C MET A 37 -6.32 -18.87 -12.10
N CYS A 38 -6.95 -18.31 -11.05
CA CYS A 38 -6.54 -17.08 -10.37
C CYS A 38 -6.51 -17.27 -8.85
N ALA A 39 -6.46 -18.49 -8.38
CA ALA A 39 -6.48 -18.87 -6.97
C ALA A 39 -5.20 -19.62 -6.59
N PHE A 40 -4.04 -19.02 -6.89
CA PHE A 40 -2.76 -19.61 -6.51
C PHE A 40 -2.40 -19.20 -5.08
N GLN A 41 -1.83 -20.13 -4.34
CA GLN A 41 -1.35 -19.83 -3.01
C GLN A 41 -0.14 -18.90 -3.08
N THR A 42 -0.27 -17.73 -2.51
CA THR A 42 0.79 -16.74 -2.35
C THR A 42 0.64 -16.01 -1.02
N ASN A 43 1.75 -15.50 -0.47
CA ASN A 43 1.71 -14.58 0.68
C ASN A 43 1.56 -13.13 0.22
N ASP A 44 1.87 -12.85 -1.03
CA ASP A 44 1.96 -11.52 -1.60
C ASP A 44 0.96 -11.38 -2.77
N PRO A 45 -0.36 -11.42 -2.51
CA PRO A 45 -1.37 -11.06 -3.50
C PRO A 45 -1.47 -9.53 -3.58
N TRP A 46 -1.96 -9.05 -4.71
CA TRP A 46 -2.39 -7.66 -4.83
C TRP A 46 -3.75 -7.59 -5.53
N GLY A 47 -4.66 -6.82 -4.98
CA GLY A 47 -5.96 -6.54 -5.55
C GLY A 47 -6.10 -5.08 -5.93
N TRP A 48 -6.81 -4.81 -7.00
CA TRP A 48 -7.13 -3.46 -7.44
C TRP A 48 -8.51 -3.45 -8.10
N VAL A 49 -9.35 -2.50 -7.74
CA VAL A 49 -10.59 -2.20 -8.46
C VAL A 49 -10.37 -0.92 -9.24
N ASP A 50 -10.47 -0.99 -10.57
CA ASP A 50 -10.36 0.18 -11.42
C ASP A 50 -11.54 1.12 -11.19
N PRO A 51 -11.33 2.34 -10.67
CA PRO A 51 -12.42 3.24 -10.34
C PRO A 51 -13.18 3.76 -11.56
N ALA A 52 -12.63 3.63 -12.78
CA ALA A 52 -13.26 4.09 -14.00
C ALA A 52 -14.17 3.04 -14.64
N THR A 53 -13.82 1.75 -14.52
CA THR A 53 -14.48 0.66 -15.27
C THR A 53 -15.09 -0.41 -14.39
N ASP A 54 -14.83 -0.39 -13.09
CA ASP A 54 -15.15 -1.45 -12.12
C ASP A 54 -14.46 -2.80 -12.39
N ARG A 55 -13.46 -2.84 -13.30
CA ARG A 55 -12.65 -4.05 -13.48
C ARG A 55 -11.88 -4.37 -12.22
N ILE A 56 -12.00 -5.62 -11.79
CA ILE A 56 -11.29 -6.13 -10.60
C ILE A 56 -10.05 -6.85 -11.07
N PHE A 57 -8.88 -6.45 -10.58
CA PHE A 57 -7.63 -7.15 -10.79
C PHE A 57 -7.27 -7.96 -9.55
N ASN A 58 -6.79 -9.17 -9.78
CA ASN A 58 -6.21 -10.06 -8.77
C ASN A 58 -4.83 -10.50 -9.28
N VAL A 59 -3.78 -9.99 -8.65
CA VAL A 59 -2.40 -10.29 -9.00
C VAL A 59 -1.81 -11.22 -7.96
N GLN A 60 -1.22 -12.32 -8.39
CA GLN A 60 -0.65 -13.33 -7.51
C GLN A 60 0.77 -13.65 -7.89
N MET A 61 1.70 -13.31 -7.00
CA MET A 61 3.11 -13.63 -7.16
C MET A 61 3.34 -15.13 -7.00
N GLN A 62 4.16 -15.70 -7.88
CA GLN A 62 4.49 -17.10 -7.89
C GLN A 62 6.01 -17.32 -7.82
N GLY A 63 6.47 -17.82 -6.66
CA GLY A 63 7.84 -18.28 -6.46
C GLY A 63 8.92 -17.21 -6.61
N LEU A 64 8.58 -15.91 -6.45
CA LEU A 64 9.47 -14.79 -6.71
C LEU A 64 9.98 -14.69 -8.17
N GLU A 65 9.32 -15.35 -9.12
CA GLU A 65 9.78 -15.40 -10.52
C GLU A 65 8.77 -14.83 -11.50
N THR A 66 7.48 -15.01 -11.23
CA THR A 66 6.40 -14.56 -12.11
C THR A 66 5.20 -14.09 -11.31
N SER A 67 4.32 -13.35 -11.97
CA SER A 67 3.02 -13.01 -11.43
C SER A 67 1.92 -13.51 -12.36
N TRP A 68 0.85 -13.97 -11.77
CA TRP A 68 -0.37 -14.28 -12.48
C TRP A 68 -1.32 -13.09 -12.32
N ILE A 69 -1.60 -12.39 -13.41
CA ILE A 69 -2.48 -11.23 -13.44
C ILE A 69 -3.82 -11.66 -13.96
N CYS A 70 -4.83 -11.58 -13.11
CA CYS A 70 -6.21 -11.90 -13.46
C CYS A 70 -7.08 -10.67 -13.37
N TRP A 71 -8.16 -10.66 -14.16
CA TRP A 71 -9.19 -9.64 -14.06
C TRP A 71 -10.58 -10.20 -14.27
N SER A 72 -11.57 -9.49 -13.75
CA SER A 72 -12.99 -9.74 -13.91
C SER A 72 -13.71 -8.44 -14.24
N ASP A 73 -14.65 -8.50 -15.18
CA ASP A 73 -15.52 -7.40 -15.60
C ASP A 73 -16.99 -7.62 -15.18
N ASP A 74 -17.25 -8.62 -14.35
CA ASP A 74 -18.58 -9.08 -13.94
C ASP A 74 -18.67 -9.40 -12.45
N ASP A 75 -18.11 -8.51 -11.61
CA ASP A 75 -18.12 -8.63 -10.16
C ASP A 75 -17.54 -9.98 -9.63
N GLY A 76 -16.56 -10.54 -10.34
CA GLY A 76 -15.89 -11.77 -9.94
C GLY A 76 -16.58 -13.07 -10.37
N GLU A 77 -17.64 -13.02 -11.19
CA GLU A 77 -18.33 -14.22 -11.68
C GLU A 77 -17.46 -15.00 -12.67
N THR A 78 -16.76 -14.28 -13.56
CA THR A 78 -15.79 -14.87 -14.47
C THR A 78 -14.45 -14.16 -14.43
N TRP A 79 -13.38 -14.92 -14.67
CA TRP A 79 -12.00 -14.44 -14.61
C TRP A 79 -11.23 -14.80 -15.86
N ILE A 80 -10.45 -13.84 -16.34
CA ILE A 80 -9.44 -14.03 -17.37
C ILE A 80 -8.08 -13.87 -16.69
N GLY A 81 -7.14 -14.75 -16.97
CA GLY A 81 -5.81 -14.73 -16.36
C GLY A 81 -4.70 -14.79 -17.37
N ASN A 82 -3.62 -14.06 -17.09
CA ASN A 82 -2.42 -14.02 -17.91
C ASN A 82 -1.16 -14.07 -17.04
N PRO A 83 -0.20 -14.96 -17.32
CA PRO A 83 1.08 -14.94 -16.65
C PRO A 83 1.91 -13.74 -17.11
N HIS A 84 2.53 -13.05 -16.18
CA HIS A 84 3.54 -12.03 -16.45
C HIS A 84 4.89 -12.53 -15.92
N ASP A 85 5.81 -12.84 -16.84
CA ASP A 85 7.15 -13.30 -16.52
C ASP A 85 8.06 -12.11 -16.17
N SER A 86 8.76 -12.21 -15.05
CA SER A 86 9.78 -11.22 -14.67
C SER A 86 11.05 -11.28 -15.56
N GLY A 87 11.10 -12.16 -16.54
CA GLY A 87 12.24 -12.38 -17.44
C GLY A 87 13.38 -13.14 -16.76
N THR A 88 14.60 -12.93 -17.23
CA THR A 88 15.78 -13.69 -16.78
C THR A 88 16.35 -13.23 -15.44
N THR A 89 15.87 -12.14 -14.86
CA THR A 89 16.34 -11.62 -13.56
C THR A 89 15.39 -12.07 -12.48
N PRO A 90 15.81 -12.94 -11.54
CA PRO A 90 14.95 -13.40 -10.46
C PRO A 90 14.58 -12.27 -9.51
N ILE A 91 13.63 -12.56 -8.67
CA ILE A 91 12.92 -11.75 -7.69
C ILE A 91 11.92 -10.82 -8.36
N ASN A 92 10.67 -11.20 -8.18
CA ASN A 92 9.48 -10.43 -8.42
C ASN A 92 8.79 -10.34 -7.07
N ASP A 93 8.89 -9.18 -6.42
CA ASP A 93 8.45 -8.99 -5.04
C ASP A 93 7.84 -7.59 -4.89
N HIS A 94 7.07 -7.32 -3.82
CA HIS A 94 6.34 -6.06 -3.64
C HIS A 94 5.52 -5.68 -4.87
N ILE A 95 4.79 -6.66 -5.42
CA ILE A 95 3.96 -6.44 -6.61
C ILE A 95 2.85 -5.43 -6.34
N LYS A 96 2.69 -4.47 -7.24
CA LYS A 96 1.62 -3.46 -7.19
C LYS A 96 1.06 -3.23 -8.59
N LEU A 97 -0.26 -3.00 -8.66
CA LEU A 97 -0.95 -2.66 -9.88
C LEU A 97 -1.87 -1.48 -9.62
N ALA A 98 -1.93 -0.55 -10.55
CA ALA A 98 -2.88 0.55 -10.56
C ALA A 98 -3.34 0.83 -12.00
N THR A 99 -4.48 1.52 -12.11
CA THR A 99 -5.02 1.97 -13.39
C THR A 99 -5.18 3.48 -13.39
N GLY A 100 -5.17 4.08 -14.56
CA GLY A 100 -5.41 5.50 -14.71
C GLY A 100 -5.57 5.94 -16.16
N PRO A 101 -6.01 7.18 -16.38
CA PRO A 101 -6.27 7.68 -17.72
C PRO A 101 -4.99 7.78 -18.54
N TRP A 102 -5.14 7.61 -19.84
CA TRP A 102 -4.08 7.82 -20.81
C TRP A 102 -3.68 9.29 -20.88
N THR A 103 -2.38 9.56 -20.89
CA THR A 103 -1.87 10.86 -21.31
C THR A 103 -1.66 10.90 -22.81
N SER A 104 -1.77 12.09 -23.41
CA SER A 104 -1.44 12.29 -24.83
C SER A 104 0.07 12.21 -25.12
N SER A 105 0.89 12.18 -24.09
CA SER A 105 2.35 12.12 -24.17
C SER A 105 2.82 10.67 -24.33
N GLY A 106 3.85 10.47 -25.14
CA GLY A 106 4.61 9.21 -25.20
C GLY A 106 4.12 8.15 -26.18
N TYR A 107 2.83 7.96 -26.38
CA TYR A 107 2.34 6.81 -27.14
C TYR A 107 1.59 7.12 -28.46
N GLY A 108 1.45 8.36 -28.89
CA GLY A 108 0.91 8.72 -30.22
C GLY A 108 -0.24 7.83 -30.69
N ALA A 109 -0.03 7.17 -31.85
CA ALA A 109 -1.06 6.31 -32.47
C ALA A 109 -1.30 4.98 -31.72
N VAL A 110 -0.34 4.46 -30.96
CA VAL A 110 -0.48 3.19 -30.22
C VAL A 110 -1.47 3.38 -29.07
N GLY A 111 -1.38 4.48 -28.32
CA GLY A 111 -2.35 4.80 -27.27
C GLY A 111 -3.77 4.90 -27.79
N GLN A 112 -3.98 5.49 -28.96
CA GLN A 112 -5.32 5.60 -29.56
C GLN A 112 -5.90 4.25 -29.99
N ILE A 113 -5.08 3.32 -30.46
CA ILE A 113 -5.55 1.98 -30.83
C ILE A 113 -5.90 1.18 -29.57
N SER A 114 -5.10 1.30 -28.52
CA SER A 114 -5.27 0.56 -27.28
C SER A 114 -6.47 1.03 -26.46
N GLN A 115 -6.79 2.31 -26.47
CA GLN A 115 -8.02 2.85 -25.87
C GLN A 115 -9.30 2.23 -26.47
N SER A 116 -9.23 1.59 -27.65
CA SER A 116 -10.37 0.87 -28.21
C SER A 116 -10.68 -0.46 -27.50
N PHE A 117 -9.75 -0.99 -26.73
CA PHE A 117 -9.89 -2.27 -26.01
C PHE A 117 -10.10 -2.10 -24.51
N TYR A 118 -9.53 -1.05 -23.93
CA TYR A 118 -9.70 -0.69 -22.53
C TYR A 118 -9.45 0.80 -22.33
N ASP A 119 -10.30 1.46 -21.56
CA ASP A 119 -10.31 2.92 -21.45
C ASP A 119 -9.21 3.50 -20.53
N GLN A 120 -8.48 2.62 -19.80
CA GLN A 120 -7.43 3.02 -18.87
C GLN A 120 -6.08 2.37 -19.25
N ALA A 121 -4.99 3.03 -18.88
CA ALA A 121 -3.69 2.38 -18.77
C ALA A 121 -3.66 1.50 -17.52
N VAL A 122 -3.04 0.33 -17.60
CA VAL A 122 -2.77 -0.53 -16.45
C VAL A 122 -1.27 -0.54 -16.22
N TYR A 123 -0.87 -0.14 -15.02
CA TYR A 123 0.53 -0.10 -14.60
C TYR A 123 0.78 -1.24 -13.63
N TYR A 124 1.81 -2.02 -13.88
CA TYR A 124 2.24 -3.10 -13.02
C TYR A 124 3.70 -2.91 -12.64
N CYS A 125 3.97 -2.73 -11.35
CA CYS A 125 5.31 -2.52 -10.84
C CYS A 125 5.68 -3.61 -9.83
N TYR A 126 6.97 -3.93 -9.81
CA TYR A 126 7.56 -4.84 -8.83
C TYR A 126 9.05 -4.58 -8.68
N ASN A 127 9.64 -5.02 -7.59
CA ASN A 127 11.08 -4.96 -7.44
C ASN A 127 11.77 -6.21 -7.99
N LYS A 128 12.95 -6.00 -8.52
CA LYS A 128 13.96 -7.02 -8.86
C LYS A 128 15.24 -6.75 -8.08
N LEU A 129 16.19 -7.69 -8.12
CA LEU A 129 17.53 -7.46 -7.59
C LEU A 129 18.21 -6.18 -8.11
N ALA A 130 17.81 -5.70 -9.26
CA ALA A 130 18.41 -4.52 -9.91
C ALA A 130 17.66 -3.20 -9.62
N GLY A 131 16.57 -3.22 -8.87
CA GLY A 131 15.76 -2.04 -8.56
C GLY A 131 14.27 -2.25 -8.86
N ILE A 132 13.53 -1.15 -8.95
CA ILE A 132 12.10 -1.14 -9.26
C ILE A 132 11.92 -1.17 -10.78
N PHE A 133 11.00 -2.02 -11.24
CA PHE A 133 10.60 -2.14 -12.64
C PHE A 133 9.10 -1.94 -12.78
N CYS A 134 8.70 -1.17 -13.78
CA CYS A 134 7.30 -0.94 -14.11
C CYS A 134 7.03 -1.26 -15.56
N PHE A 135 5.85 -1.81 -15.82
CA PHE A 135 5.35 -2.19 -17.13
C PHE A 135 3.97 -1.57 -17.33
N THR A 136 3.64 -1.24 -18.56
CA THR A 136 2.35 -0.64 -18.90
C THR A 136 1.60 -1.56 -19.86
N SER A 137 0.35 -1.82 -19.54
CA SER A 137 -0.59 -2.48 -20.42
C SER A 137 -1.53 -1.47 -21.05
N PHE A 138 -1.77 -1.63 -22.33
CA PHE A 138 -2.63 -0.80 -23.14
C PHE A 138 -3.93 -1.51 -23.57
N ASP A 139 -4.09 -2.76 -23.14
CA ASP A 139 -5.19 -3.63 -23.47
C ASP A 139 -5.90 -4.21 -22.24
N GLY A 140 -5.80 -3.48 -21.11
CA GLY A 140 -6.51 -3.83 -19.89
C GLY A 140 -5.91 -4.99 -19.10
N GLY A 141 -4.60 -5.23 -19.22
CA GLY A 141 -3.87 -6.29 -18.51
C GLY A 141 -3.67 -7.56 -19.33
N ALA A 142 -4.14 -7.62 -20.58
CA ALA A 142 -3.97 -8.80 -21.43
C ALA A 142 -2.53 -8.96 -21.93
N SER A 143 -1.83 -7.84 -22.18
CA SER A 143 -0.39 -7.83 -22.44
C SER A 143 0.27 -6.62 -21.79
N PHE A 144 1.55 -6.75 -21.49
CA PHE A 144 2.36 -5.65 -20.96
C PHE A 144 3.51 -5.35 -21.91
N GLU A 145 3.64 -4.09 -22.27
CA GLU A 145 4.75 -3.64 -23.11
C GLU A 145 6.07 -3.71 -22.34
N ALA A 146 7.16 -3.79 -23.07
CA ALA A 146 8.48 -3.81 -22.49
C ALA A 146 8.66 -2.58 -21.60
N GLY A 147 8.51 -2.77 -20.29
CA GLY A 147 8.77 -1.79 -19.29
C GLY A 147 10.26 -1.66 -19.02
N GLY A 148 10.59 -0.78 -18.12
CA GLY A 148 11.97 -0.48 -17.77
C GLY A 148 12.21 -0.42 -16.27
N GLN A 149 13.48 -0.38 -15.96
CA GLN A 149 13.94 -0.03 -14.64
C GLN A 149 13.61 1.44 -14.37
N VAL A 150 12.78 1.65 -13.35
CA VAL A 150 12.33 2.98 -12.93
C VAL A 150 13.39 3.66 -12.08
N ILE A 151 14.01 2.89 -11.18
CA ILE A 151 15.13 3.33 -10.36
C ILE A 151 16.10 2.18 -10.10
N GLY A 152 17.39 2.48 -10.05
CA GLY A 152 18.44 1.48 -9.87
C GLY A 152 18.69 1.12 -8.40
N LEU A 153 19.23 -0.06 -8.17
CA LEU A 153 19.56 -0.61 -6.86
C LEU A 153 20.47 0.29 -6.00
N ALA A 154 21.33 1.08 -6.63
CA ALA A 154 22.25 1.97 -5.91
C ALA A 154 21.55 3.08 -5.12
N THR A 155 20.27 3.31 -5.38
CA THR A 155 19.47 4.38 -4.77
C THR A 155 18.31 3.85 -3.93
N THR A 156 18.13 2.52 -3.85
CA THR A 156 17.04 1.89 -3.10
C THR A 156 17.58 0.82 -2.15
N ASP A 157 16.87 0.58 -1.06
CA ASP A 157 17.12 -0.56 -0.17
C ASP A 157 16.56 -1.84 -0.82
N GLY A 158 17.41 -2.56 -1.54
CA GLY A 158 17.05 -3.80 -2.22
C GLY A 158 16.08 -3.64 -3.40
N GLY A 159 15.82 -2.41 -3.86
CA GLY A 159 14.89 -2.15 -4.95
C GLY A 159 13.42 -2.20 -4.58
N LEU A 160 13.11 -2.25 -3.29
CA LEU A 160 11.74 -2.32 -2.79
C LEU A 160 10.97 -1.02 -3.00
N HIS A 161 9.66 -1.10 -3.09
CA HIS A 161 8.77 0.04 -3.21
C HIS A 161 7.49 -0.15 -2.37
N GLY A 162 6.81 0.95 -2.08
CA GLY A 162 5.50 0.97 -1.42
C GLY A 162 4.36 0.94 -2.44
N ALA A 163 3.90 2.13 -2.84
CA ALA A 163 2.76 2.29 -3.73
C ALA A 163 3.11 2.45 -5.20
N ILE A 164 2.11 2.20 -6.03
CA ILE A 164 1.92 2.82 -7.33
C ILE A 164 0.51 3.43 -7.37
N THR A 165 0.38 4.64 -7.88
CA THR A 165 -0.90 5.28 -8.14
C THR A 165 -0.86 6.10 -9.42
N SER A 166 -2.03 6.34 -10.01
CA SER A 166 -2.19 7.22 -11.17
C SER A 166 -3.20 8.31 -10.87
N ALA A 167 -2.83 9.55 -11.16
CA ALA A 167 -3.70 10.70 -10.98
C ALA A 167 -4.73 10.85 -12.11
N PRO A 168 -5.81 11.61 -11.91
CA PRO A 168 -6.79 11.92 -12.97
C PRO A 168 -6.22 12.59 -14.21
N ASP A 169 -5.06 13.26 -14.11
CA ASP A 169 -4.37 13.83 -15.27
C ASP A 169 -3.43 12.84 -16.00
N GLY A 170 -3.37 11.59 -15.53
CA GLY A 170 -2.54 10.50 -16.06
C GLY A 170 -1.09 10.51 -15.56
N THR A 171 -0.74 11.37 -14.60
CA THR A 171 0.56 11.30 -13.93
C THR A 171 0.64 10.03 -13.07
N VAL A 172 1.72 9.28 -13.18
CA VAL A 172 1.95 8.04 -12.42
C VAL A 172 3.02 8.27 -11.39
N TYR A 173 2.80 7.75 -10.18
CA TYR A 173 3.68 7.88 -9.04
C TYR A 173 4.07 6.51 -8.51
N VAL A 174 5.35 6.35 -8.13
CA VAL A 174 5.88 5.16 -7.45
C VAL A 174 6.72 5.63 -6.26
N THR A 175 6.53 5.00 -5.10
CA THR A 175 7.28 5.34 -3.88
C THR A 175 8.37 4.31 -3.62
N PRO A 176 9.67 4.64 -3.81
CA PRO A 176 10.76 3.74 -3.50
C PRO A 176 11.03 3.71 -1.99
N ARG A 177 11.58 2.60 -1.50
CA ARG A 177 12.18 2.54 -0.16
C ARG A 177 13.61 3.09 -0.25
N VAL A 178 13.80 4.29 0.25
CA VAL A 178 15.08 5.00 0.21
C VAL A 178 15.29 5.78 1.50
N GLU A 179 16.51 6.26 1.71
CA GLU A 179 16.90 6.98 2.92
C GLU A 179 16.12 8.28 3.14
N ASN A 180 15.80 8.98 2.06
CA ASN A 180 15.02 10.23 2.11
C ASN A 180 13.66 10.04 1.44
N PRO A 181 12.58 10.67 1.95
CA PRO A 181 11.26 10.58 1.33
C PRO A 181 11.33 11.00 -0.15
N THR A 182 11.01 10.09 -1.03
CA THR A 182 11.15 10.26 -2.48
C THR A 182 9.94 9.69 -3.21
N VAL A 183 9.52 10.37 -4.26
CA VAL A 183 8.52 9.88 -5.21
C VAL A 183 9.12 9.86 -6.59
N ILE A 184 8.87 8.80 -7.34
CA ILE A 184 9.27 8.65 -8.73
C ILE A 184 8.05 8.87 -9.59
N ILE A 185 8.18 9.67 -10.64
CA ILE A 185 7.05 10.25 -11.36
C ILE A 185 7.21 10.01 -12.85
N SER A 186 6.13 9.59 -13.51
CA SER A 186 6.01 9.55 -14.97
C SER A 186 4.83 10.39 -15.44
N LYS A 187 5.04 11.15 -16.51
CA LYS A 187 4.01 11.96 -17.18
C LYS A 187 3.70 11.51 -18.60
N ASP A 188 4.21 10.34 -18.97
CA ASP A 188 4.14 9.81 -20.33
C ASP A 188 3.81 8.31 -20.37
N ASN A 189 2.88 7.90 -19.50
CA ASN A 189 2.40 6.51 -19.40
C ASN A 189 3.50 5.49 -19.05
N GLY A 190 4.46 5.87 -18.22
CA GLY A 190 5.53 4.97 -17.76
C GLY A 190 6.74 4.85 -18.69
N PHE A 191 6.87 5.71 -19.72
CA PHE A 191 8.03 5.67 -20.62
C PHE A 191 9.27 6.28 -20.01
N THR A 192 9.12 7.46 -19.40
CA THR A 192 10.20 8.14 -18.72
C THR A 192 9.82 8.48 -17.28
N TRP A 193 10.83 8.48 -16.43
CA TRP A 193 10.67 8.69 -15.00
C TRP A 193 11.67 9.69 -14.48
N PHE A 194 11.23 10.52 -13.52
CA PHE A 194 12.11 11.39 -12.75
C PHE A 194 11.75 11.25 -11.26
N ALA A 195 12.66 11.66 -10.39
CA ALA A 195 12.47 11.52 -8.94
C ALA A 195 12.50 12.89 -8.27
N GLU A 196 11.60 13.06 -7.29
CA GLU A 196 11.57 14.24 -6.40
C GLU A 196 11.72 13.79 -4.96
N THR A 197 12.56 14.47 -4.21
CA THR A 197 12.80 14.24 -2.78
C THR A 197 12.24 15.40 -1.98
N MET A 198 11.60 15.10 -0.85
CA MET A 198 10.89 16.08 -0.03
C MET A 198 10.96 15.71 1.45
N GLY A 199 10.59 16.66 2.32
CA GLY A 199 10.37 16.37 3.73
C GLY A 199 11.62 15.89 4.48
N GLU A 200 12.81 16.29 4.07
CA GLU A 200 14.05 15.92 4.72
C GLU A 200 14.12 16.34 6.19
N ASP A 201 13.33 17.33 6.59
CA ASP A 201 13.21 17.82 7.98
C ASP A 201 12.67 16.76 8.93
N ALA A 202 11.76 15.89 8.46
CA ALA A 202 11.27 14.76 9.24
C ALA A 202 12.13 13.50 9.06
N GLY A 203 12.86 13.42 7.95
CA GLY A 203 13.68 12.26 7.60
C GLY A 203 12.89 10.97 7.53
N THR A 204 13.61 9.85 7.43
CA THR A 204 13.06 8.52 7.66
C THR A 204 13.88 7.84 8.75
N PRO A 205 13.26 7.07 9.67
CA PRO A 205 14.02 6.37 10.69
C PRO A 205 14.88 5.30 10.05
N TYR A 206 14.42 4.89 8.84
CA TYR A 206 14.95 3.71 8.22
C TYR A 206 14.45 3.50 6.79
N PRO A 207 15.32 3.16 5.84
CA PRO A 207 14.91 2.92 4.45
C PRO A 207 14.04 1.66 4.26
N ARG A 208 13.71 0.92 5.31
CA ARG A 208 12.92 -0.32 5.23
C ARG A 208 11.44 -0.15 5.54
N LYS A 209 10.98 1.04 5.88
CA LYS A 209 9.55 1.33 5.98
C LYS A 209 9.02 1.85 4.65
N ASN A 210 7.88 1.31 4.23
CA ASN A 210 7.24 1.75 3.00
C ASN A 210 6.68 3.15 3.18
N SER A 211 6.67 3.90 2.09
CA SER A 211 5.94 5.14 1.95
C SER A 211 4.86 4.97 0.88
N GLU A 212 3.83 5.82 0.94
CA GLU A 212 2.67 5.72 0.06
C GLU A 212 2.34 7.07 -0.55
N VAL A 213 1.66 7.05 -1.70
CA VAL A 213 1.20 8.26 -2.37
C VAL A 213 -0.22 8.07 -2.89
N ALA A 214 -1.07 9.05 -2.65
CA ALA A 214 -2.41 9.13 -3.23
C ALA A 214 -2.61 10.43 -3.99
N THR A 215 -3.64 10.46 -4.84
CA THR A 215 -4.00 11.65 -5.61
C THR A 215 -5.49 11.91 -5.52
N ASP A 216 -5.87 13.18 -5.36
CA ASP A 216 -7.27 13.60 -5.32
C ASP A 216 -7.86 13.81 -6.73
N THR A 217 -9.16 14.12 -6.79
CA THR A 217 -9.90 14.34 -8.04
C THR A 217 -9.39 15.49 -8.91
N GLN A 218 -8.51 16.35 -8.38
CA GLN A 218 -7.83 17.43 -9.13
C GLN A 218 -6.35 17.17 -9.37
N SER A 219 -5.89 15.94 -9.15
CA SER A 219 -4.49 15.53 -9.35
C SER A 219 -3.49 16.20 -8.39
N ASN A 220 -3.95 16.72 -7.24
CA ASN A 220 -3.02 17.01 -6.17
C ASN A 220 -2.53 15.69 -5.58
N ALA A 221 -1.27 15.63 -5.21
CA ALA A 221 -0.64 14.41 -4.71
C ALA A 221 -0.23 14.56 -3.23
N TYR A 222 -0.41 13.49 -2.47
CA TYR A 222 -0.10 13.41 -1.04
C TYR A 222 0.83 12.23 -0.82
N HIS A 223 2.08 12.50 -0.51
CA HIS A 223 3.07 11.47 -0.16
C HIS A 223 3.19 11.39 1.35
N ILE A 224 3.03 10.17 1.88
CA ILE A 224 3.14 9.91 3.32
C ILE A 224 4.26 8.90 3.62
N TRP A 225 4.87 9.03 4.81
CA TRP A 225 5.91 8.13 5.29
C TRP A 225 5.99 8.13 6.81
N THR A 226 6.70 7.15 7.38
CA THR A 226 7.09 7.19 8.78
C THR A 226 8.36 8.03 8.93
N GLY A 227 8.32 9.06 9.76
CA GLY A 227 9.46 9.95 10.02
C GLY A 227 10.49 9.36 11.00
N ALA A 228 11.62 10.04 11.18
CA ALA A 228 12.72 9.61 12.05
C ALA A 228 12.34 9.44 13.52
N ASP A 229 11.27 10.09 13.97
CA ASP A 229 10.69 9.96 15.31
C ASP A 229 9.56 8.92 15.37
N GLU A 230 9.43 8.08 14.34
CA GLU A 230 8.42 7.04 14.21
C GLU A 230 6.97 7.55 14.02
N GLY A 231 6.76 8.86 13.89
CA GLY A 231 5.47 9.46 13.54
C GLY A 231 5.17 9.35 12.04
N VAL A 232 3.89 9.49 11.65
CA VAL A 232 3.48 9.56 10.24
C VAL A 232 3.51 11.00 9.78
N TYR A 233 4.16 11.26 8.64
CA TYR A 233 4.36 12.57 8.04
C TYR A 233 3.83 12.61 6.60
N MET A 234 3.58 13.82 6.11
CA MET A 234 3.08 14.08 4.77
C MET A 234 3.83 15.25 4.12
N SER A 235 4.04 15.15 2.82
CA SER A 235 4.30 16.24 1.90
C SER A 235 3.28 16.20 0.77
N ARG A 236 3.04 17.32 0.12
CA ARG A 236 2.02 17.43 -0.94
C ARG A 236 2.54 18.22 -2.13
N SER A 237 1.96 17.91 -3.28
CA SER A 237 2.16 18.61 -4.55
C SER A 237 0.82 19.03 -5.13
N THR A 238 0.72 20.26 -5.63
CA THR A 238 -0.47 20.81 -6.29
C THR A 238 -0.25 21.09 -7.78
N ASP A 239 0.84 20.57 -8.34
CA ASP A 239 1.24 20.76 -9.74
C ASP A 239 1.60 19.43 -10.41
N SER A 240 0.87 18.37 -10.02
CA SER A 240 1.05 17.02 -10.56
C SER A 240 2.46 16.47 -10.34
N GLY A 241 3.03 16.68 -9.16
CA GLY A 241 4.31 16.13 -8.76
C GLY A 241 5.56 16.88 -9.26
N ILE A 242 5.41 18.04 -9.93
CA ILE A 242 6.57 18.81 -10.41
C ILE A 242 7.32 19.44 -9.24
N THR A 243 6.58 19.97 -8.26
CA THR A 243 7.14 20.50 -7.03
C THR A 243 6.42 19.94 -5.81
N TRP A 244 7.16 19.79 -4.72
CA TRP A 244 6.67 19.27 -3.45
C TRP A 244 7.03 20.20 -2.30
N GLU A 245 6.17 20.25 -1.30
CA GLU A 245 6.50 20.96 -0.06
C GLU A 245 7.74 20.33 0.58
N GLN A 246 8.70 21.16 0.94
CA GLN A 246 9.95 20.70 1.55
C GLN A 246 9.83 20.55 3.08
N THR A 247 8.92 21.29 3.70
CA THR A 247 8.60 21.13 5.12
C THR A 247 7.48 20.12 5.26
N SER A 248 7.74 19.06 6.01
CA SER A 248 6.78 17.99 6.22
C SER A 248 5.72 18.39 7.26
N THR A 249 4.52 17.83 7.09
CA THR A 249 3.44 17.99 8.07
C THR A 249 3.27 16.67 8.83
N ARG A 250 3.37 16.69 10.16
CA ARG A 250 3.06 15.52 10.99
C ARG A 250 1.55 15.27 10.98
N ILE A 251 1.15 14.04 10.64
CA ILE A 251 -0.24 13.57 10.58
C ILE A 251 -0.64 12.90 11.89
N SER A 252 0.20 11.97 12.36
CA SER A 252 -0.10 11.21 13.58
C SER A 252 0.00 12.09 14.82
N PRO A 253 -0.84 11.85 15.86
CA PRO A 253 -0.66 12.46 17.17
C PRO A 253 0.76 12.25 17.72
N VAL A 254 1.23 13.16 18.56
CA VAL A 254 2.58 13.07 19.15
C VAL A 254 2.73 11.89 20.10
N GLU A 255 1.62 11.37 20.60
CA GLU A 255 1.53 10.19 21.45
C GLU A 255 1.86 8.90 20.68
N ILE A 256 1.72 8.91 19.37
CA ILE A 256 2.17 7.77 18.52
C ILE A 256 3.69 7.81 18.44
N ILE A 257 4.32 6.92 19.15
CA ILE A 257 5.78 6.81 19.29
C ILE A 257 6.38 5.79 18.33
N SER A 258 5.54 5.01 17.67
CA SER A 258 5.93 4.13 16.59
C SER A 258 4.78 3.87 15.65
N SER A 259 5.07 3.85 14.35
CA SER A 259 4.12 3.54 13.31
C SER A 259 4.73 2.66 12.23
N VAL A 260 3.89 1.79 11.64
CA VAL A 260 4.25 0.95 10.49
C VAL A 260 3.05 0.81 9.54
N PHE A 261 3.32 0.48 8.29
CA PHE A 261 2.35 0.24 7.22
C PHE A 261 1.40 1.42 7.00
N PRO A 262 1.92 2.66 6.88
CA PRO A 262 1.06 3.77 6.54
C PRO A 262 0.50 3.57 5.14
N GLN A 263 -0.80 3.83 4.98
CA GLN A 263 -1.52 3.82 3.72
C GLN A 263 -2.34 5.10 3.59
N VAL A 264 -2.50 5.61 2.38
CA VAL A 264 -3.26 6.83 2.11
C VAL A 264 -4.13 6.65 0.88
N ASP A 265 -5.33 7.21 0.92
CA ASP A 265 -6.18 7.43 -0.25
C ASP A 265 -6.80 8.83 -0.17
N ALA A 266 -7.21 9.37 -1.32
CA ALA A 266 -7.71 10.72 -1.44
C ALA A 266 -9.01 10.77 -2.27
N GLY A 267 -9.94 11.57 -1.81
CA GLY A 267 -11.20 11.86 -2.50
C GLY A 267 -11.15 13.20 -3.23
N ASP A 268 -12.03 14.14 -2.84
CA ASP A 268 -12.00 15.51 -3.33
C ASP A 268 -10.77 16.29 -2.84
N PRO A 269 -10.42 17.43 -3.47
CA PRO A 269 -9.22 18.19 -3.13
C PRO A 269 -9.10 18.50 -1.63
N GLY A 270 -7.99 18.06 -1.04
CA GLY A 270 -7.71 18.23 0.37
C GLY A 270 -8.42 17.25 1.31
N ARG A 271 -9.19 16.30 0.78
CA ARG A 271 -9.87 15.27 1.58
C ARG A 271 -9.13 13.94 1.46
N ILE A 272 -8.48 13.54 2.51
CA ILE A 272 -7.64 12.35 2.55
C ILE A 272 -7.96 11.48 3.77
N ALA A 273 -7.73 10.20 3.63
CA ALA A 273 -7.72 9.24 4.73
C ALA A 273 -6.38 8.51 4.78
N ILE A 274 -5.89 8.25 5.97
CA ILE A 274 -4.64 7.57 6.23
C ILE A 274 -4.90 6.49 7.28
N THR A 275 -4.35 5.30 7.09
CA THR A 275 -4.32 4.25 8.11
C THR A 275 -2.88 3.83 8.42
N TYR A 276 -2.63 3.37 9.63
CA TYR A 276 -1.34 2.84 10.06
C TYR A 276 -1.52 1.98 11.32
N LEU A 277 -0.61 1.06 11.56
CA LEU A 277 -0.46 0.46 12.87
C LEU A 277 0.38 1.40 13.72
N GLY A 278 -0.12 1.76 14.89
CA GLY A 278 0.52 2.70 15.80
C GLY A 278 0.63 2.17 17.21
N SER A 279 1.62 2.67 17.94
CA SER A 279 1.81 2.41 19.39
C SER A 279 1.98 3.71 20.15
N GLU A 280 1.32 3.80 21.30
CA GLU A 280 1.42 4.91 22.25
C GLU A 280 2.24 4.54 23.52
N ASP A 281 2.68 3.28 23.65
CA ASP A 281 3.28 2.76 24.88
C ASP A 281 4.80 2.82 24.86
N SER A 282 5.35 3.93 25.31
CA SER A 282 6.80 4.09 25.44
C SER A 282 7.43 3.24 26.55
N SER A 283 6.64 2.80 27.53
CA SER A 283 7.15 2.02 28.67
C SER A 283 7.49 0.58 28.30
N GLN A 284 6.97 0.12 27.17
CA GLN A 284 7.13 -1.24 26.67
C GLN A 284 8.15 -1.34 25.52
N LEU A 285 8.74 -0.22 25.11
CA LEU A 285 9.87 -0.24 24.18
C LEU A 285 10.99 -1.07 24.80
N GLY A 286 11.39 -2.14 24.12
CA GLY A 286 12.51 -2.98 24.54
C GLY A 286 13.84 -2.24 24.49
N GLU A 287 14.88 -2.87 25.00
CA GLU A 287 16.23 -2.36 24.83
C GLU A 287 16.61 -2.34 23.33
N PRO A 288 17.37 -1.35 22.90
CA PRO A 288 17.97 -1.35 21.57
C PRO A 288 18.74 -2.65 21.34
N ASN A 289 18.85 -3.08 20.10
CA ASN A 289 19.60 -4.26 19.76
C ASN A 289 20.96 -4.32 20.43
N LEU A 290 21.26 -5.44 21.10
CA LEU A 290 22.47 -5.63 21.89
C LEU A 290 23.76 -5.62 21.06
N ASP A 291 23.68 -5.76 19.74
CA ASP A 291 24.83 -5.68 18.84
C ASP A 291 25.11 -4.26 18.31
N GLY A 292 24.29 -3.29 18.71
CA GLY A 292 24.48 -1.89 18.35
C GLY A 292 24.04 -1.54 16.92
N ASP A 293 23.43 -2.47 16.20
CA ASP A 293 22.78 -2.18 14.92
C ASP A 293 21.34 -1.72 15.20
N PRO A 294 21.03 -0.42 15.13
CA PRO A 294 19.67 0.07 15.28
C PRO A 294 18.75 -0.41 14.16
N TRP A 295 19.26 -1.19 13.21
CA TRP A 295 18.73 -1.47 11.93
C TRP A 295 18.49 -2.96 11.66
N ASP A 296 18.00 -3.70 12.63
CA ASP A 296 17.79 -5.14 12.50
C ASP A 296 16.51 -5.54 11.75
N GLY A 297 15.88 -4.58 11.10
CA GLY A 297 14.67 -4.84 10.32
C GLY A 297 13.38 -4.97 11.12
N ASN A 298 13.42 -4.76 12.42
CA ASN A 298 12.22 -4.70 13.23
C ASN A 298 11.67 -3.27 13.26
N ALA A 299 10.36 -3.15 13.23
CA ALA A 299 9.71 -1.87 13.45
C ALA A 299 10.04 -1.32 14.83
N HIS A 300 10.29 -2.24 15.76
CA HIS A 300 10.75 -1.99 17.10
C HIS A 300 11.81 -2.97 17.52
N TYR A 301 12.38 -2.68 18.71
CA TYR A 301 13.33 -3.51 19.39
C TYR A 301 12.82 -4.94 19.55
N ALA A 302 13.65 -5.89 19.22
CA ALA A 302 13.38 -7.30 19.44
C ALA A 302 12.97 -7.54 20.90
N ASN A 303 12.02 -8.44 21.12
CA ASN A 303 11.51 -8.82 22.45
C ASN A 303 10.80 -7.69 23.23
N SER A 304 10.38 -6.61 22.58
CA SER A 304 9.50 -5.63 23.23
C SER A 304 8.12 -6.22 23.46
N ASN A 305 7.42 -5.70 24.47
CA ASN A 305 5.99 -6.02 24.70
C ASN A 305 5.07 -4.88 24.26
N VAL A 306 5.57 -4.00 23.40
CA VAL A 306 4.81 -2.90 22.86
C VAL A 306 3.57 -3.41 22.13
N THR A 307 2.46 -2.69 22.26
CA THR A 307 1.21 -3.02 21.59
C THR A 307 0.99 -2.10 20.40
N TYR A 308 0.59 -2.69 19.27
CA TYR A 308 0.17 -1.97 18.08
C TYR A 308 -1.32 -2.09 17.88
N ASP A 309 -1.95 -0.97 17.67
CA ASP A 309 -3.36 -0.85 17.32
C ASP A 309 -3.51 -0.29 15.91
N LEU A 310 -4.66 -0.51 15.29
CA LEU A 310 -4.98 0.11 14.00
C LEU A 310 -5.57 1.51 14.23
N TYR A 311 -4.99 2.49 13.56
CA TYR A 311 -5.46 3.87 13.55
C TYR A 311 -5.96 4.27 12.17
N VAL A 312 -6.96 5.15 12.15
CA VAL A 312 -7.34 5.93 10.97
C VAL A 312 -7.23 7.40 11.30
N THR A 313 -6.67 8.15 10.38
CA THR A 313 -6.60 9.61 10.43
C THR A 313 -7.20 10.15 9.14
N TYR A 314 -8.04 11.18 9.21
CA TYR A 314 -8.52 11.87 8.03
C TYR A 314 -8.39 13.39 8.16
N SER A 315 -8.32 14.05 7.02
CA SER A 315 -8.38 15.51 6.88
C SER A 315 -9.38 15.89 5.80
N LEU A 316 -10.07 17.00 6.00
CA LEU A 316 -10.97 17.61 4.99
C LEU A 316 -10.33 18.85 4.35
N ASN A 317 -9.15 19.23 4.81
CA ASN A 317 -8.44 20.43 4.38
C ASN A 317 -6.93 20.21 4.29
N ALA A 318 -6.51 19.04 3.85
CA ALA A 318 -5.09 18.65 3.76
C ALA A 318 -4.26 19.57 2.83
N LEU A 319 -4.89 20.40 1.99
CA LEU A 319 -4.23 21.41 1.16
C LEU A 319 -4.06 22.76 1.84
N ASP A 320 -4.67 22.99 3.00
CA ASP A 320 -4.51 24.24 3.73
C ASP A 320 -3.08 24.33 4.33
N PRO A 321 -2.55 25.55 4.55
CA PRO A 321 -1.25 25.73 5.21
C PRO A 321 -1.18 25.07 6.60
N ASP A 322 -2.30 25.07 7.34
CA ASP A 322 -2.44 24.46 8.65
C ASP A 322 -3.56 23.41 8.61
N PRO A 323 -3.31 22.20 8.07
CA PRO A 323 -4.35 21.19 7.95
C PRO A 323 -4.76 20.61 9.31
N ILE A 324 -6.03 20.23 9.41
CA ILE A 324 -6.57 19.60 10.63
C ILE A 324 -6.70 18.11 10.38
N PHE A 325 -6.16 17.30 11.30
CA PHE A 325 -6.22 15.84 11.27
C PHE A 325 -7.07 15.32 12.43
N TYR A 326 -7.96 14.39 12.12
CA TYR A 326 -8.82 13.70 13.07
C TYR A 326 -8.40 12.24 13.14
N THR A 327 -7.86 11.79 14.27
CA THR A 327 -7.33 10.44 14.45
C THR A 327 -8.21 9.63 15.40
N TYR A 328 -8.48 8.39 15.00
CA TYR A 328 -9.24 7.43 15.77
C TYR A 328 -8.52 6.08 15.83
N LYS A 329 -8.48 5.49 17.01
CA LYS A 329 -8.10 4.10 17.18
C LYS A 329 -9.30 3.23 16.82
N LEU A 330 -9.12 2.29 15.89
CA LEU A 330 -10.21 1.47 15.35
C LEU A 330 -10.36 0.13 16.07
N THR A 331 -9.29 -0.41 16.62
CA THR A 331 -9.31 -1.74 17.26
C THR A 331 -9.49 -1.62 18.78
N SER A 332 -10.31 -2.51 19.34
CA SER A 332 -10.54 -2.59 20.78
C SER A 332 -9.49 -3.41 21.52
N ASP A 333 -8.83 -4.29 20.79
CA ASP A 333 -7.71 -5.14 21.21
C ASP A 333 -6.52 -4.92 20.25
N PRO A 334 -5.30 -5.16 20.69
CA PRO A 334 -4.12 -4.94 19.85
C PRO A 334 -4.16 -5.77 18.58
N VAL A 335 -3.66 -5.20 17.47
CA VAL A 335 -3.39 -5.95 16.24
C VAL A 335 -2.13 -6.81 16.40
N GLN A 336 -1.16 -6.34 17.16
CA GLN A 336 0.09 -7.04 17.43
C GLN A 336 0.63 -6.68 18.81
N ILE A 337 1.23 -7.67 19.49
CA ILE A 337 2.02 -7.47 20.70
C ILE A 337 3.47 -7.81 20.37
N GLY A 338 4.40 -6.94 20.75
CA GLY A 338 5.82 -7.09 20.46
C GLY A 338 6.23 -6.56 19.09
N SER A 339 7.43 -6.90 18.66
CA SER A 339 8.01 -6.39 17.43
C SER A 339 7.24 -6.83 16.16
N ILE A 340 7.30 -5.98 15.14
CA ILE A 340 6.85 -6.28 13.78
C ILE A 340 8.09 -6.31 12.89
N CYS A 341 8.42 -7.47 12.35
CA CYS A 341 9.59 -7.62 11.48
C CYS A 341 9.26 -7.18 10.05
N LEU A 342 10.04 -6.26 9.52
CA LEU A 342 9.89 -5.69 8.19
C LEU A 342 10.86 -6.31 7.15
N ASN A 343 11.80 -7.14 7.61
CA ASN A 343 12.77 -7.77 6.72
C ASN A 343 13.10 -9.18 7.23
N SER A 344 12.73 -10.18 6.47
CA SER A 344 12.88 -11.59 6.86
C SER A 344 14.34 -12.02 7.17
N GLY A 345 15.33 -11.31 6.64
CA GLY A 345 16.76 -11.58 6.91
C GLY A 345 17.20 -11.16 8.32
N ASP A 346 16.49 -10.21 8.92
CA ASP A 346 16.87 -9.56 10.17
C ASP A 346 15.89 -9.84 11.32
N CYS A 347 14.88 -10.66 11.10
CA CYS A 347 13.93 -11.04 12.13
C CYS A 347 14.62 -11.86 13.22
N ARG A 348 14.73 -11.31 14.42
CA ARG A 348 15.42 -11.93 15.56
C ARG A 348 14.52 -12.72 16.48
N ASP A 349 13.23 -12.66 16.24
CA ASP A 349 12.29 -13.47 16.97
C ASP A 349 12.39 -14.94 16.55
N ILE A 350 12.10 -15.83 17.48
CA ILE A 350 12.26 -17.28 17.27
C ILE A 350 11.46 -17.75 16.06
N GLY A 351 12.18 -18.22 15.03
CA GLY A 351 11.58 -18.70 13.79
C GLY A 351 10.98 -17.61 12.89
N GLY A 352 11.29 -16.34 13.12
CA GLY A 352 10.71 -15.23 12.35
C GLY A 352 9.22 -15.06 12.59
N SER A 353 8.73 -15.42 13.75
CA SER A 353 7.29 -15.43 14.08
C SER A 353 6.66 -14.04 14.04
N ASN A 354 7.44 -12.98 14.25
CA ASN A 354 7.02 -11.59 14.19
C ASN A 354 6.95 -11.01 12.74
N ARG A 355 7.15 -11.84 11.71
CA ARG A 355 6.89 -11.55 10.28
C ARG A 355 5.45 -11.90 9.87
N ASN A 356 4.59 -12.17 10.82
CA ASN A 356 3.23 -12.66 10.58
C ASN A 356 2.30 -11.64 9.91
N LEU A 357 2.58 -10.34 10.00
CA LEU A 357 1.79 -9.28 9.37
C LEU A 357 2.27 -8.93 7.95
N LEU A 358 3.45 -9.42 7.55
CA LEU A 358 4.12 -9.13 6.27
C LEU A 358 4.45 -7.64 6.09
N ASP A 359 4.09 -6.98 4.97
CA ASP A 359 4.65 -5.68 4.60
C ASP A 359 3.63 -4.57 4.39
N PHE A 360 2.35 -4.89 4.17
CA PHE A 360 1.34 -3.90 3.79
C PHE A 360 0.00 -4.14 4.47
N ASN A 361 -0.66 -3.04 4.80
CA ASN A 361 -2.12 -2.91 4.89
C ASN A 361 -2.60 -2.26 3.58
N ASP A 362 -3.91 -2.02 3.44
CA ASP A 362 -4.48 -1.30 2.31
C ASP A 362 -5.64 -0.43 2.76
N LEU A 363 -5.89 0.65 2.03
CA LEU A 363 -6.97 1.60 2.30
C LEU A 363 -7.57 2.06 0.98
N HIS A 364 -8.91 2.12 0.93
CA HIS A 364 -9.67 2.57 -0.22
C HIS A 364 -10.82 3.49 0.20
N ILE A 365 -11.05 4.55 -0.56
CA ILE A 365 -12.21 5.44 -0.43
C ILE A 365 -13.19 5.10 -1.54
N ASP A 366 -14.39 4.63 -1.18
CA ASP A 366 -15.44 4.34 -2.16
C ASP A 366 -16.04 5.63 -2.77
N ARG A 367 -16.90 5.46 -3.78
CA ARG A 367 -17.53 6.59 -4.48
C ARG A 367 -18.47 7.44 -3.62
N ASP A 368 -18.90 6.93 -2.48
CA ASP A 368 -19.69 7.69 -1.49
C ASP A 368 -18.81 8.43 -0.49
N GLY A 369 -17.47 8.31 -0.62
CA GLY A 369 -16.47 8.94 0.25
C GLY A 369 -16.28 8.21 1.57
N ARG A 370 -16.63 6.91 1.65
CA ARG A 370 -16.42 6.08 2.83
C ARG A 370 -15.08 5.38 2.79
N VAL A 371 -14.44 5.29 3.92
CA VAL A 371 -13.11 4.67 4.06
C VAL A 371 -13.25 3.19 4.39
N PHE A 372 -12.60 2.35 3.62
CA PHE A 372 -12.43 0.91 3.83
C PHE A 372 -10.96 0.59 4.06
N ILE A 373 -10.67 -0.31 4.97
CA ILE A 373 -9.30 -0.68 5.35
C ILE A 373 -9.18 -2.20 5.37
N ALA A 374 -8.14 -2.72 4.73
CA ALA A 374 -7.72 -4.11 4.84
C ALA A 374 -6.43 -4.20 5.63
N PHE A 375 -6.39 -5.06 6.64
CA PHE A 375 -5.19 -5.25 7.44
C PHE A 375 -5.02 -6.71 7.90
N ALA A 376 -3.80 -7.06 8.25
CA ALA A 376 -3.49 -8.34 8.86
C ALA A 376 -3.54 -8.18 10.38
N ASP A 377 -4.32 -9.05 11.05
CA ASP A 377 -4.45 -9.09 12.50
C ASP A 377 -3.64 -10.26 13.06
N GLY A 378 -2.65 -9.92 13.88
CA GLY A 378 -1.82 -10.86 14.62
C GLY A 378 -2.41 -11.29 15.97
N CYS A 379 -3.33 -10.52 16.52
CA CYS A 379 -3.87 -10.70 17.86
C CYS A 379 -5.27 -11.32 17.83
N THR A 380 -5.37 -12.65 17.70
CA THR A 380 -6.63 -13.38 17.67
C THR A 380 -6.73 -14.38 18.84
N GLY A 381 -7.90 -14.96 19.08
CA GLY A 381 -8.10 -15.99 20.08
C GLY A 381 -7.84 -15.51 21.53
N THR A 382 -6.86 -16.10 22.20
CA THR A 382 -6.48 -15.71 23.57
C THR A 382 -5.96 -14.28 23.66
N CYS A 383 -5.28 -13.82 22.64
CA CYS A 383 -4.80 -12.44 22.53
C CYS A 383 -5.99 -11.47 22.54
N ALA A 384 -6.94 -11.65 21.61
CA ALA A 384 -8.14 -10.80 21.51
C ALA A 384 -9.06 -10.84 22.75
N SER A 385 -8.96 -11.89 23.57
CA SER A 385 -9.72 -11.98 24.81
C SER A 385 -9.11 -11.21 25.99
N GLY A 386 -8.00 -10.47 25.76
CA GLY A 386 -7.28 -9.71 26.79
C GLY A 386 -6.47 -10.58 27.75
N ASN A 387 -6.26 -11.86 27.43
CA ASN A 387 -5.45 -12.77 28.22
C ASN A 387 -4.00 -12.91 27.69
N ALA A 388 -3.69 -12.21 26.61
CA ALA A 388 -2.34 -12.18 26.08
C ALA A 388 -1.42 -11.42 27.04
N SER A 389 -0.27 -11.99 27.32
CA SER A 389 0.75 -11.41 28.19
C SER A 389 2.14 -11.42 27.59
N THR A 390 2.29 -12.09 26.45
CA THR A 390 3.58 -12.26 25.77
C THR A 390 3.45 -12.02 24.27
N PRO A 391 4.54 -11.66 23.58
CA PRO A 391 4.54 -11.53 22.13
C PRO A 391 4.09 -12.80 21.39
N GLU A 392 4.36 -13.97 21.93
CA GLU A 392 4.00 -15.26 21.35
C GLU A 392 2.49 -15.49 21.27
N ASP A 393 1.72 -14.81 22.11
CA ASP A 393 0.25 -14.86 22.10
C ASP A 393 -0.32 -14.15 20.85
N SER A 394 0.48 -13.31 20.21
CA SER A 394 0.09 -12.46 19.07
C SER A 394 0.87 -12.83 17.80
N ARG A 395 0.64 -14.04 17.27
CA ARG A 395 1.35 -14.54 16.08
C ARG A 395 0.42 -15.12 15.01
N SER A 396 -0.85 -14.76 15.08
CA SER A 396 -1.77 -15.12 14.00
C SER A 396 -1.56 -14.21 12.77
N ARG A 397 -2.25 -14.53 11.71
CA ARG A 397 -2.26 -13.77 10.46
C ARG A 397 -3.64 -13.86 9.83
N ARG A 398 -4.57 -13.13 10.39
CA ARG A 398 -5.93 -13.11 9.90
C ARG A 398 -6.17 -11.83 9.11
N GLY A 399 -6.64 -11.94 7.88
CA GLY A 399 -7.10 -10.78 7.11
C GLY A 399 -8.41 -10.26 7.69
N ILE A 400 -8.45 -8.96 7.98
CA ILE A 400 -9.62 -8.27 8.53
C ILE A 400 -9.92 -7.06 7.65
N MET A 401 -11.22 -6.80 7.46
CA MET A 401 -11.72 -5.57 6.88
C MET A 401 -12.36 -4.72 7.97
N ALA A 402 -12.05 -3.42 7.95
CA ALA A 402 -12.76 -2.42 8.72
C ALA A 402 -13.28 -1.32 7.78
N TYR A 403 -14.33 -0.62 8.16
CA TYR A 403 -14.80 0.55 7.45
C TYR A 403 -15.36 1.60 8.41
N LEU A 404 -15.30 2.86 8.00
CA LEU A 404 -15.92 3.96 8.75
C LEU A 404 -17.42 3.98 8.45
N SER A 405 -18.23 3.52 9.41
CA SER A 405 -19.70 3.47 9.29
C SER A 405 -20.37 4.85 9.42
N SER A 406 -19.62 5.86 9.86
CA SER A 406 -20.08 7.24 10.02
C SER A 406 -18.90 8.19 9.93
N GLY A 407 -19.16 9.42 9.55
CA GLY A 407 -18.15 10.46 9.37
C GLY A 407 -18.47 11.35 8.17
N PRO A 408 -17.62 12.32 7.86
CA PRO A 408 -17.77 13.10 6.64
C PRO A 408 -17.46 12.24 5.41
N SER A 409 -18.16 12.52 4.31
CA SER A 409 -17.75 11.99 3.01
C SER A 409 -16.43 12.63 2.58
N LEU A 410 -15.56 11.83 1.96
CA LEU A 410 -14.32 12.31 1.37
C LEU A 410 -14.48 12.68 -0.12
N TYR A 411 -15.68 12.54 -0.68
CA TYR A 411 -16.11 13.09 -1.96
C TYR A 411 -17.18 14.14 -1.80
#